data_23370732ebd0966ccbc67acce4c37902
#
_entry.id   23370732ebd0966ccbc67acce4c37902
#
_cell.length_a   1.000
_cell.length_b   1.000
_cell.length_c   1.000
_cell.angle_alpha   90.00
_cell.angle_beta   90.00
_cell.angle_gamma   90.00
#
_symmetry.space_group_name_H-M   'P 1'
#
loop_
_entity.id
_entity.type
_entity.pdbx_description
1 polymer ?
#
loop_
_entity_poly.entity_id
_entity_poly.type
_entity_poly.pdbx_seq_one_letter_code
_entity_poly.pdbx_strand_id
1 'polypeptide(L)'
;TMELPDDETYGGLIKKCVHLVSGHEQRLCFPLDSVRRANGKYPPCAREVVYPGMHSDIGGGYPPGDQGKGNDEFDRFLLSQISLHDMYANAFQAGAPLKVPEPSLPENLKNANWRAMDPTMQLEFAVSPELIN
;
A
#
# COMPACT_ATOMS: atom_id res chain seq x y z
N THR A 1 -15.08 -18.48 -0.76
CA THR A 1 -13.88 -17.71 -1.13
C THR A 1 -14.10 -17.17 -2.53
N MET A 2 -14.01 -15.86 -2.73
CA MET A 2 -14.04 -15.29 -4.08
C MET A 2 -12.62 -15.37 -4.65
N GLU A 3 -12.47 -16.03 -5.78
CA GLU A 3 -11.20 -16.03 -6.51
C GLU A 3 -11.17 -14.90 -7.52
N LEU A 4 -9.98 -14.34 -7.76
CA LEU A 4 -9.81 -13.38 -8.84
C LEU A 4 -10.14 -14.05 -10.19
N PRO A 5 -10.80 -13.34 -11.13
CA PRO A 5 -11.05 -13.85 -12.47
C PRO A 5 -9.78 -14.41 -13.11
N ASP A 6 -9.88 -15.57 -13.76
CA ASP A 6 -8.77 -16.13 -14.50
C ASP A 6 -8.61 -15.46 -15.89
N ASP A 7 -7.40 -15.58 -16.43
CA ASP A 7 -7.07 -15.00 -17.71
C ASP A 7 -7.61 -15.80 -18.89
N GLU A 8 -8.00 -17.07 -18.70
CA GLU A 8 -8.57 -17.91 -19.75
C GLU A 8 -10.00 -17.50 -20.05
N THR A 9 -10.79 -17.23 -18.99
CA THR A 9 -12.20 -16.85 -19.14
C THR A 9 -12.38 -15.34 -19.30
N TYR A 10 -11.55 -14.54 -18.62
CA TYR A 10 -11.71 -13.08 -18.52
C TYR A 10 -10.40 -12.35 -18.87
N GLY A 11 -9.71 -12.81 -19.90
CA GLY A 11 -8.35 -12.35 -20.27
C GLY A 11 -8.16 -10.87 -20.23
N GLY A 12 -7.24 -10.43 -19.37
CA GLY A 12 -6.86 -9.04 -19.22
C GLY A 12 -7.87 -8.15 -18.52
N LEU A 13 -8.88 -8.68 -17.84
CA LEU A 13 -9.80 -7.88 -17.01
C LEU A 13 -9.04 -7.23 -15.85
N ILE A 14 -8.18 -7.97 -15.16
CA ILE A 14 -7.31 -7.46 -14.09
C ILE A 14 -5.90 -7.34 -14.65
N LYS A 15 -5.42 -6.11 -14.77
CA LYS A 15 -4.06 -5.83 -15.28
C LYS A 15 -2.99 -5.98 -14.21
N LYS A 16 -3.31 -5.62 -12.96
CA LYS A 16 -2.39 -5.68 -11.82
C LYS A 16 -3.20 -5.81 -10.53
N CYS A 17 -2.80 -6.73 -9.69
CA CYS A 17 -3.30 -6.88 -8.33
C CYS A 17 -2.11 -6.90 -7.36
N VAL A 18 -2.11 -6.01 -6.38
CA VAL A 18 -1.13 -6.00 -5.29
C VAL A 18 -1.89 -6.13 -3.99
N HIS A 19 -1.63 -7.22 -3.29
CA HIS A 19 -2.25 -7.54 -2.01
C HIS A 19 -1.21 -7.45 -0.90
N LEU A 20 -1.40 -6.48 0.00
CA LEU A 20 -0.54 -6.29 1.17
C LEU A 20 -1.16 -7.00 2.36
N VAL A 21 -0.40 -7.89 2.98
CA VAL A 21 -0.88 -8.84 3.97
C VAL A 21 -0.18 -8.62 5.30
N SER A 22 -0.95 -8.61 6.40
CA SER A 22 -0.39 -8.60 7.76
C SER A 22 0.11 -10.00 8.15
N GLY A 23 1.39 -10.08 8.52
CA GLY A 23 2.03 -11.34 8.89
C GLY A 23 1.74 -11.82 10.32
N HIS A 24 1.26 -10.94 11.19
CA HIS A 24 1.08 -11.23 12.62
C HIS A 24 -0.38 -11.14 13.10
N GLU A 25 -1.35 -11.08 12.19
CA GLU A 25 -2.75 -11.10 12.59
C GLU A 25 -3.15 -12.50 13.07
N GLN A 26 -3.52 -12.60 14.34
CA GLN A 26 -3.87 -13.87 14.99
C GLN A 26 -5.35 -13.98 15.32
N ARG A 27 -6.13 -12.92 15.12
CA ARG A 27 -7.54 -12.90 15.49
C ARG A 27 -8.37 -13.63 14.44
N LEU A 28 -9.20 -14.58 14.90
CA LEU A 28 -10.09 -15.36 14.02
C LEU A 28 -11.13 -14.51 13.28
N CYS A 29 -11.46 -13.33 13.79
CA CYS A 29 -12.38 -12.40 13.15
C CYS A 29 -11.76 -11.61 11.98
N PHE A 30 -10.45 -11.70 11.77
CA PHE A 30 -9.72 -11.09 10.66
C PHE A 30 -8.92 -12.13 9.86
N PRO A 31 -9.58 -13.14 9.28
CA PRO A 31 -8.88 -14.17 8.53
C PRO A 31 -8.26 -13.56 7.26
N LEU A 32 -7.08 -14.05 6.91
CA LEU A 32 -6.47 -13.74 5.62
C LEU A 32 -7.26 -14.44 4.51
N ASP A 33 -7.73 -13.65 3.54
CA ASP A 33 -8.26 -14.16 2.27
C ASP A 33 -7.22 -13.90 1.16
N SER A 34 -6.26 -14.82 1.05
CA SER A 34 -5.18 -14.74 0.08
C SER A 34 -5.71 -14.77 -1.35
N VAL A 35 -5.07 -14.05 -2.26
CA VAL A 35 -5.32 -14.12 -3.72
C VAL A 35 -4.75 -15.40 -4.34
N ARG A 36 -4.09 -16.24 -3.56
CA ARG A 36 -3.56 -17.53 -3.97
C ARG A 36 -4.69 -18.51 -4.26
N ARG A 37 -4.65 -19.15 -5.41
CA ARG A 37 -5.66 -20.12 -5.84
C ARG A 37 -5.54 -21.45 -5.11
N ALA A 38 -6.60 -22.28 -5.16
CA ALA A 38 -6.63 -23.59 -4.55
C ALA A 38 -5.50 -24.52 -5.05
N ASN A 39 -5.05 -24.35 -6.29
CA ASN A 39 -3.91 -25.08 -6.86
C ASN A 39 -2.53 -24.62 -6.33
N GLY A 40 -2.50 -23.68 -5.39
CA GLY A 40 -1.28 -23.15 -4.78
C GLY A 40 -0.55 -22.08 -5.60
N LYS A 41 -1.05 -21.70 -6.76
CA LYS A 41 -0.44 -20.70 -7.64
C LYS A 41 -1.12 -19.34 -7.49
N TYR A 42 -0.36 -18.27 -7.73
CA TYR A 42 -0.91 -16.93 -7.86
C TYR A 42 -1.39 -16.65 -9.28
N PRO A 43 -2.45 -15.85 -9.46
CA PRO A 43 -2.79 -15.31 -10.77
C PRO A 43 -1.59 -14.53 -11.35
N PRO A 44 -1.35 -14.59 -12.68
CA PRO A 44 -0.18 -13.91 -13.29
C PRO A 44 -0.11 -12.41 -13.05
N CYS A 45 -1.29 -11.75 -12.91
CA CYS A 45 -1.39 -10.32 -12.62
C CYS A 45 -1.23 -9.98 -11.14
N ALA A 46 -1.13 -10.99 -10.24
CA ALA A 46 -1.21 -10.79 -8.80
C ALA A 46 0.15 -10.95 -8.10
N ARG A 47 0.41 -10.05 -7.16
CA ARG A 47 1.52 -10.13 -6.20
C ARG A 47 0.96 -9.99 -4.80
N GLU A 48 1.37 -10.88 -3.91
CA GLU A 48 1.07 -10.79 -2.48
C GLU A 48 2.36 -10.51 -1.72
N VAL A 49 2.33 -9.52 -0.85
CA VAL A 49 3.48 -9.07 -0.04
C VAL A 49 3.09 -9.13 1.42
N VAL A 50 3.85 -9.90 2.20
CA VAL A 50 3.64 -10.02 3.65
C VAL A 50 4.47 -8.96 4.35
N TYR A 51 3.79 -8.13 5.15
CA TYR A 51 4.42 -7.14 6.01
C TYR A 51 4.37 -7.60 7.46
N PRO A 52 5.37 -7.24 8.29
CA PRO A 52 5.30 -7.45 9.72
C PRO A 52 4.22 -6.55 10.34
N GLY A 53 3.51 -7.08 11.33
CA GLY A 53 2.46 -6.35 12.03
C GLY A 53 1.07 -6.95 11.87
N MET A 54 0.11 -6.36 12.59
CA MET A 54 -1.32 -6.69 12.52
C MET A 54 -1.99 -5.86 11.42
N HIS A 55 -3.29 -6.06 11.19
CA HIS A 55 -4.02 -5.36 10.11
C HIS A 55 -3.92 -3.82 10.20
N SER A 56 -3.90 -3.24 11.40
CA SER A 56 -3.75 -1.79 11.59
C SER A 56 -2.33 -1.28 11.33
N ASP A 57 -1.32 -2.14 11.48
CA ASP A 57 0.06 -1.79 11.14
C ASP A 57 0.27 -1.77 9.60
N ILE A 58 -0.62 -2.40 8.86
CA ILE A 58 -0.60 -2.41 7.38
C ILE A 58 -1.61 -1.41 6.81
N GLY A 59 -2.85 -1.45 7.32
CA GLY A 59 -3.96 -0.64 6.80
C GLY A 59 -4.09 0.74 7.43
N GLY A 60 -3.36 1.04 8.51
CA GLY A 60 -3.50 2.28 9.24
C GLY A 60 -4.76 2.32 10.12
N GLY A 61 -5.25 3.52 10.38
CA GLY A 61 -6.47 3.74 11.15
C GLY A 61 -6.24 4.24 12.58
N TYR A 62 -5.01 4.30 13.03
CA TYR A 62 -4.64 4.90 14.31
C TYR A 62 -3.75 6.12 14.09
N PRO A 63 -4.11 7.28 14.67
CA PRO A 63 -3.29 8.48 14.58
C PRO A 63 -1.99 8.34 15.40
N PRO A 64 -0.99 9.21 15.19
CA PRO A 64 0.21 9.28 15.99
C PRO A 64 -0.10 9.37 17.50
N GLY A 65 0.67 8.63 18.30
CA GLY A 65 0.51 8.58 19.75
C GLY A 65 -0.56 7.63 20.27
N ASP A 66 -1.45 7.14 19.39
CA ASP A 66 -2.46 6.17 19.80
C ASP A 66 -1.81 4.81 20.14
N GLN A 67 -2.27 4.18 21.22
CA GLN A 67 -1.68 2.95 21.76
C GLN A 67 -0.16 3.02 22.03
N GLY A 68 0.37 4.24 22.26
CA GLY A 68 1.79 4.47 22.49
C GLY A 68 2.68 4.32 21.27
N LYS A 69 2.11 4.27 20.07
CA LYS A 69 2.84 4.14 18.80
C LYS A 69 2.96 5.48 18.10
N GLY A 70 4.09 5.70 17.41
CA GLY A 70 4.28 6.86 16.57
C GLY A 70 4.14 8.19 17.32
N ASN A 71 4.98 8.44 18.34
CA ASN A 71 4.91 9.63 19.21
C ASN A 71 5.43 10.92 18.52
N ASP A 72 5.08 11.13 17.29
CA ASP A 72 5.39 12.33 16.51
C ASP A 72 4.08 13.01 16.11
N GLU A 73 4.12 14.30 15.83
CA GLU A 73 2.95 15.03 15.33
C GLU A 73 2.55 14.63 13.90
N PHE A 74 3.46 13.93 13.18
CA PHE A 74 3.24 13.41 11.83
C PHE A 74 3.26 11.89 11.82
N ASP A 75 2.66 11.29 10.81
CA ASP A 75 2.52 9.84 10.66
C ASP A 75 3.84 9.09 10.36
N ARG A 76 4.95 9.79 10.24
CA ARG A 76 6.25 9.27 9.76
C ARG A 76 6.84 8.13 10.58
N PHE A 77 6.40 7.91 11.82
CA PHE A 77 6.81 6.81 12.69
C PHE A 77 5.79 5.67 12.76
N LEU A 78 4.73 5.72 11.99
CA LEU A 78 3.75 4.63 11.93
C LEU A 78 4.20 3.56 10.91
N LEU A 79 4.14 2.29 11.30
CA LEU A 79 4.45 1.15 10.40
C LEU A 79 3.59 1.16 9.14
N SER A 80 2.34 1.60 9.25
CA SER A 80 1.41 1.71 8.14
C SER A 80 1.87 2.64 7.03
N GLN A 81 2.78 3.57 7.31
CA GLN A 81 3.39 4.41 6.27
C GLN A 81 4.21 3.60 5.26
N ILE A 82 4.86 2.53 5.69
CA ILE A 82 5.68 1.69 4.80
C ILE A 82 4.79 1.00 3.76
N SER A 83 3.73 0.33 4.21
CA SER A 83 2.77 -0.33 3.31
C SER A 83 1.99 0.67 2.46
N LEU A 84 1.65 1.85 3.02
CA LEU A 84 1.01 2.94 2.29
C LEU A 84 1.89 3.40 1.12
N HIS A 85 3.20 3.59 1.34
CA HIS A 85 4.13 3.99 0.29
C HIS A 85 4.23 2.94 -0.82
N ASP A 86 4.32 1.64 -0.49
CA ASP A 86 4.35 0.57 -1.50
C ASP A 86 3.04 0.53 -2.30
N MET A 87 1.89 0.60 -1.63
CA MET A 87 0.59 0.66 -2.29
C MET A 87 0.47 1.88 -3.21
N TYR A 88 0.88 3.04 -2.70
CA TYR A 88 0.82 4.31 -3.42
C TYR A 88 1.70 4.30 -4.68
N ALA A 89 2.93 3.82 -4.56
CA ALA A 89 3.85 3.69 -5.69
C ALA A 89 3.29 2.74 -6.77
N ASN A 90 2.74 1.59 -6.35
CA ASN A 90 2.11 0.65 -7.28
C ASN A 90 0.88 1.23 -7.96
N ALA A 91 0.05 1.96 -7.23
CA ALA A 91 -1.14 2.62 -7.79
C ALA A 91 -0.75 3.75 -8.75
N PHE A 92 0.23 4.58 -8.40
CA PHE A 92 0.75 5.64 -9.27
C PHE A 92 1.31 5.07 -10.58
N GLN A 93 2.13 4.02 -10.50
CA GLN A 93 2.68 3.32 -11.67
C GLN A 93 1.58 2.70 -12.56
N ALA A 94 0.48 2.27 -11.97
CA ALA A 94 -0.68 1.75 -12.69
C ALA A 94 -1.56 2.85 -13.31
N GLY A 95 -1.20 4.13 -13.14
CA GLY A 95 -1.89 5.27 -13.75
C GLY A 95 -2.94 5.93 -12.85
N ALA A 96 -3.02 5.57 -11.57
CA ALA A 96 -3.92 6.25 -10.64
C ALA A 96 -3.59 7.76 -10.56
N PRO A 97 -4.59 8.65 -10.50
CA PRO A 97 -4.39 10.10 -10.50
C PRO A 97 -3.95 10.60 -9.12
N LEU A 98 -2.87 10.06 -8.60
CA LEU A 98 -2.30 10.39 -7.29
C LEU A 98 -1.30 11.54 -7.38
N LYS A 99 -1.12 12.25 -6.27
CA LYS A 99 -0.08 13.29 -6.13
C LYS A 99 1.23 12.65 -5.65
N VAL A 100 2.35 13.21 -6.07
CA VAL A 100 3.70 12.81 -5.64
C VAL A 100 4.54 14.06 -5.37
N PRO A 101 5.66 13.97 -4.62
CA PRO A 101 6.60 15.08 -4.52
C PRO A 101 7.01 15.56 -5.92
N GLU A 102 7.08 16.87 -6.12
CA GLU A 102 7.38 17.46 -7.43
C GLU A 102 8.64 16.88 -8.11
N PRO A 103 9.76 16.65 -7.39
CA PRO A 103 10.95 16.03 -7.98
C PRO A 103 10.74 14.60 -8.50
N SER A 104 9.71 13.92 -7.99
CA SER A 104 9.36 12.54 -8.38
C SER A 104 8.40 12.47 -9.57
N LEU A 105 7.92 13.61 -10.07
CA LEU A 105 7.05 13.63 -11.25
C LEU A 105 7.81 13.20 -12.50
N PRO A 106 7.30 12.23 -13.26
CA PRO A 106 7.84 11.90 -14.57
C PRO A 106 7.79 13.10 -15.52
N GLU A 107 8.73 13.16 -16.46
CA GLU A 107 8.86 14.30 -17.38
C GLU A 107 7.56 14.64 -18.14
N ASN A 108 6.83 13.60 -18.56
CA ASN A 108 5.54 13.76 -19.25
C ASN A 108 4.40 14.28 -18.37
N LEU A 109 4.59 14.35 -17.05
CA LEU A 109 3.60 14.84 -16.09
C LEU A 109 4.02 16.14 -15.39
N LYS A 110 5.20 16.69 -15.69
CA LYS A 110 5.70 17.92 -15.04
C LYS A 110 4.80 19.14 -15.22
N ASN A 111 4.01 19.18 -16.30
CA ASN A 111 3.06 20.25 -16.53
C ASN A 111 1.72 20.05 -15.79
N ALA A 112 1.53 18.92 -15.15
CA ALA A 112 0.32 18.60 -14.38
C ALA A 112 0.50 19.02 -12.91
N ASN A 113 0.49 20.33 -12.64
CA ASN A 113 0.75 20.89 -11.30
C ASN A 113 -0.16 20.31 -10.20
N TRP A 114 -1.37 19.88 -10.54
CA TRP A 114 -2.29 19.25 -9.61
C TRP A 114 -1.79 17.89 -9.08
N ARG A 115 -0.80 17.29 -9.73
CA ARG A 115 -0.14 16.05 -9.29
C ARG A 115 1.02 16.26 -8.31
N ALA A 116 1.41 17.50 -8.05
CA ALA A 116 2.41 17.80 -7.04
C ALA A 116 1.78 17.82 -5.64
N MET A 117 2.44 17.18 -4.69
CA MET A 117 2.10 17.29 -3.27
C MET A 117 2.49 18.67 -2.73
N ASP A 118 1.59 19.28 -1.98
CA ASP A 118 1.93 20.48 -1.19
C ASP A 118 2.85 20.09 0.00
N PRO A 119 3.50 21.07 0.66
CA PRO A 119 4.42 20.81 1.76
C PRO A 119 3.80 20.05 2.94
N THR A 120 2.55 20.34 3.30
CA THR A 120 1.86 19.64 4.39
C THR A 120 1.67 18.17 4.05
N MET A 121 1.18 17.88 2.86
CA MET A 121 0.99 16.51 2.38
C MET A 121 2.33 15.75 2.31
N GLN A 122 3.43 16.43 1.95
CA GLN A 122 4.75 15.80 1.95
C GLN A 122 5.20 15.39 3.36
N LEU A 123 4.90 16.21 4.38
CA LEU A 123 5.22 15.88 5.78
C LEU A 123 4.38 14.70 6.29
N GLU A 124 3.09 14.70 6.02
CA GLU A 124 2.18 13.61 6.38
C GLU A 124 2.54 12.29 5.69
N PHE A 125 3.13 12.37 4.50
CA PHE A 125 3.54 11.22 3.69
C PHE A 125 4.99 10.79 3.92
N ALA A 126 5.72 11.44 4.83
CA ALA A 126 7.10 11.09 5.13
C ALA A 126 7.18 9.80 5.95
N VAL A 127 8.19 8.97 5.66
CA VAL A 127 8.57 7.84 6.49
C VAL A 127 9.89 8.15 7.17
N SER A 128 9.96 7.95 8.49
CA SER A 128 11.23 8.13 9.19
C SER A 128 12.26 7.08 8.75
N PRO A 129 13.50 7.51 8.41
CA PRO A 129 14.58 6.57 8.10
C PRO A 129 14.86 5.57 9.22
N GLU A 130 14.60 5.93 10.48
CA GLU A 130 14.76 5.08 11.65
C GLU A 130 13.79 3.90 11.66
N LEU A 131 12.64 4.04 10.99
CA LEU A 131 11.65 2.97 10.88
C LEU A 131 12.02 1.94 9.81
N ILE A 132 12.87 2.33 8.84
CA ILE A 132 13.27 1.49 7.70
C ILE A 132 14.56 0.72 8.00
N ASN A 133 15.40 1.19 8.92
CA ASN A 133 16.67 0.60 9.33
C ASN A 133 16.52 -0.31 10.54
#